data_1c6e9f99a296386a532a866898e35c3f
#
_entry.id   1c6e9f99a296386a532a866898e35c3f
#
_cell.length_a   1.000
_cell.length_b   1.000
_cell.length_c   1.000
_cell.angle_alpha   90.00
_cell.angle_beta   90.00
_cell.angle_gamma   90.00
#
_symmetry.space_group_name_H-M   'P 1'
#
loop_
_entity.id
_entity.type
_entity.pdbx_description
1 polymer ?
#
loop_
_entity_poly.entity_id
_entity_poly.type
_entity_poly.pdbx_seq_one_letter_code
_entity_poly.pdbx_strand_id
1 'polypeptide(L)'
;MATDRSHQHVPFKALTIAGSDSGGGAGIQADLKTFTSLETFGTSVITSVTSQNTVRVDGIHAIPADFVAQQLEAVLGDIGTNAIKTGMLCNAEIIAAVSKTLSKHYPEARPIPNLVVDPVMIASSGAALLDSSAIDTLVREILPLCFILTPNVPEAEYILANSKLDNATFAAGKDSRIDSLDKMRLAAQDLARLGPSIVLLKGGHLPFYKSTGQALPQELFQSVDDLSVDMEELELIDLIWDSRTGVFTELRKEFLRTSSTHGTGCTLSAAIAAKLAHGHEALDAIVRAGDYIQSAIRDGLTVGQGKGCLNHFHHVVPRSIEKPTRFNPHPLTNYLLKACEDDWMKYTRHPFVQGIADGTLPKESFVHYMKQDYLFLQTYARAHGLGAFKARTMEESRAFAEIVVHIAHESNLHIEYCKKWGITYEEMINTPESMANVAYTRYVLDIGMTGGLLELGLAIAPCLIGYGQIGNRLYNDPNTVKGDANPYWEWIKNYHDSNYQDAVDRGIANLERQCNTEQPSTHRLKQLESIFRTATRLEISFWDMAQHQL
;
A
#
# COMPACT_ATOMS: atom_id res chain seq x y z
N MET A 1 26.65 -24.32 9.22
CA MET A 1 26.01 -24.16 7.91
C MET A 1 26.14 -22.70 7.52
N ALA A 2 27.01 -22.36 6.58
CA ALA A 2 27.10 -21.01 6.04
C ALA A 2 25.87 -20.84 5.11
N THR A 3 24.91 -20.02 5.51
CA THR A 3 23.80 -19.64 4.65
C THR A 3 24.34 -18.77 3.53
N ASP A 4 24.09 -19.19 2.30
CA ASP A 4 24.41 -18.42 1.10
C ASP A 4 23.67 -17.08 1.15
N ARG A 5 24.42 -15.97 1.33
CA ARG A 5 23.89 -14.61 1.41
C ARG A 5 23.77 -13.93 0.03
N SER A 6 23.99 -14.67 -1.06
CA SER A 6 24.10 -14.12 -2.43
C SER A 6 22.79 -13.51 -2.99
N HIS A 7 21.64 -13.61 -2.30
CA HIS A 7 20.35 -13.04 -2.72
C HIS A 7 19.63 -12.21 -1.64
N GLN A 8 20.35 -11.77 -0.57
CA GLN A 8 19.72 -10.89 0.42
C GLN A 8 19.68 -9.46 -0.12
N HIS A 9 18.45 -8.96 -0.33
CA HIS A 9 18.21 -7.55 -0.63
C HIS A 9 18.68 -6.70 0.56
N VAL A 10 19.73 -5.89 0.36
CA VAL A 10 20.18 -4.92 1.38
C VAL A 10 19.28 -3.69 1.29
N PRO A 11 18.45 -3.39 2.30
CA PRO A 11 17.57 -2.24 2.25
C PRO A 11 18.37 -0.93 2.36
N PHE A 12 17.86 0.14 1.76
CA PHE A 12 18.30 1.49 2.10
C PHE A 12 17.92 1.81 3.55
N LYS A 13 18.84 2.48 4.27
CA LYS A 13 18.70 2.73 5.72
C LYS A 13 18.70 4.21 6.02
N ALA A 14 17.80 4.64 6.90
CA ALA A 14 17.80 6.00 7.44
C ALA A 14 17.71 5.96 8.97
N LEU A 15 18.50 6.83 9.60
CA LEU A 15 18.54 6.99 11.05
C LEU A 15 17.82 8.29 11.43
N THR A 16 16.87 8.23 12.37
CA THR A 16 16.35 9.43 13.04
C THR A 16 16.93 9.56 14.44
N ILE A 17 17.34 10.77 14.80
CA ILE A 17 17.80 11.17 16.13
C ILE A 17 16.85 12.26 16.63
N ALA A 18 15.85 11.87 17.43
CA ALA A 18 14.80 12.81 17.84
C ALA A 18 14.05 12.35 19.09
N GLY A 19 13.18 13.22 19.59
CA GLY A 19 12.24 12.90 20.66
C GLY A 19 11.09 12.01 20.19
N SER A 20 10.50 11.28 21.13
CA SER A 20 9.31 10.42 20.92
C SER A 20 8.05 11.22 21.17
N ASP A 21 7.09 11.17 20.27
CA ASP A 21 5.71 11.69 20.43
C ASP A 21 4.77 10.52 20.76
N SER A 22 4.27 10.45 22.00
CA SER A 22 3.33 9.39 22.41
C SER A 22 2.00 9.43 21.66
N GLY A 23 1.61 10.58 21.10
CA GLY A 23 0.45 10.73 20.21
C GLY A 23 0.67 10.17 18.81
N GLY A 24 1.93 9.90 18.45
CA GLY A 24 2.30 9.23 17.19
C GLY A 24 2.25 10.10 15.94
N GLY A 25 1.94 11.41 16.06
CA GLY A 25 1.79 12.33 14.91
C GLY A 25 3.09 13.03 14.50
N ALA A 26 4.08 13.09 15.38
CA ALA A 26 5.36 13.77 15.16
C ALA A 26 6.54 12.92 15.70
N GLY A 27 7.72 13.51 15.84
CA GLY A 27 8.91 12.89 16.41
C GLY A 27 9.32 11.60 15.67
N ILE A 28 10.00 10.71 16.39
CA ILE A 28 10.47 9.44 15.81
C ILE A 28 9.33 8.60 15.23
N GLN A 29 8.10 8.72 15.73
CA GLN A 29 6.96 7.97 15.22
C GLN A 29 6.56 8.42 13.82
N ALA A 30 6.53 9.71 13.56
CA ALA A 30 6.30 10.24 12.21
C ALA A 30 7.48 9.87 11.29
N ASP A 31 8.71 9.96 11.78
CA ASP A 31 9.90 9.64 11.01
C ASP A 31 9.91 8.17 10.58
N LEU A 32 9.69 7.23 11.50
CA LEU A 32 9.67 5.80 11.20
C LEU A 32 8.50 5.40 10.29
N LYS A 33 7.30 6.01 10.46
CA LYS A 33 6.17 5.82 9.53
C LYS A 33 6.55 6.29 8.13
N THR A 34 7.19 7.46 8.03
CA THR A 34 7.67 8.03 6.76
C THR A 34 8.71 7.12 6.10
N PHE A 35 9.71 6.69 6.85
CA PHE A 35 10.73 5.77 6.34
C PHE A 35 10.10 4.47 5.82
N THR A 36 9.22 3.85 6.63
CA THR A 36 8.53 2.60 6.26
C THR A 36 7.70 2.78 5.00
N SER A 37 6.92 3.87 4.91
CA SER A 37 6.07 4.10 3.75
C SER A 37 6.87 4.43 2.48
N LEU A 38 8.08 4.95 2.62
CA LEU A 38 9.04 5.19 1.53
C LEU A 38 10.04 4.04 1.32
N GLU A 39 9.71 2.83 1.78
CA GLU A 39 10.50 1.60 1.60
C GLU A 39 11.94 1.70 2.14
N THR A 40 12.13 2.47 3.20
CA THR A 40 13.42 2.69 3.86
C THR A 40 13.44 2.00 5.22
N PHE A 41 14.49 1.23 5.53
CA PHE A 41 14.68 0.62 6.84
C PHE A 41 15.05 1.72 7.85
N GLY A 42 14.08 2.06 8.72
CA GLY A 42 14.24 3.10 9.73
C GLY A 42 14.90 2.59 11.01
N THR A 43 15.95 3.26 11.46
CA THR A 43 16.52 3.13 12.80
C THR A 43 16.29 4.40 13.60
N SER A 44 16.34 4.33 14.94
CA SER A 44 16.09 5.49 15.79
C SER A 44 17.01 5.57 16.99
N VAL A 45 17.36 6.81 17.34
CA VAL A 45 18.01 7.21 18.59
C VAL A 45 17.07 8.18 19.30
N ILE A 46 16.61 7.82 20.48
CA ILE A 46 15.63 8.60 21.24
C ILE A 46 16.35 9.58 22.15
N THR A 47 16.06 10.88 21.98
CA THR A 47 16.65 11.97 22.78
C THR A 47 15.79 12.29 24.00
N SER A 48 14.47 12.12 23.90
CA SER A 48 13.51 12.34 24.98
C SER A 48 12.24 11.57 24.71
N VAL A 49 11.46 11.30 25.73
CA VAL A 49 10.09 10.81 25.64
C VAL A 49 9.12 11.91 26.10
N THR A 50 7.96 12.02 25.44
CA THR A 50 6.94 13.01 25.81
C THR A 50 5.68 12.34 26.31
N SER A 51 4.98 13.00 27.22
CA SER A 51 3.57 12.77 27.51
C SER A 51 2.78 13.75 26.65
N GLN A 52 2.40 13.31 25.46
CA GLN A 52 1.84 14.17 24.41
C GLN A 52 0.65 13.50 23.72
N ASN A 53 -0.31 14.31 23.32
CA ASN A 53 -1.44 13.93 22.49
C ASN A 53 -1.73 15.02 21.45
N THR A 54 -2.85 14.95 20.74
CA THR A 54 -3.19 15.91 19.67
C THR A 54 -3.51 17.33 20.19
N VAL A 55 -3.75 17.48 21.49
CA VAL A 55 -4.17 18.76 22.11
C VAL A 55 -3.02 19.44 22.85
N ARG A 56 -2.16 18.68 23.57
CA ARG A 56 -1.15 19.24 24.47
C ARG A 56 0.05 18.33 24.70
N VAL A 57 1.12 18.92 25.23
CA VAL A 57 2.31 18.25 25.78
C VAL A 57 2.29 18.47 27.30
N ASP A 58 2.08 17.41 28.07
CA ASP A 58 2.01 17.45 29.54
C ASP A 58 3.36 17.29 30.22
N GLY A 59 4.34 16.68 29.52
CA GLY A 59 5.67 16.46 30.08
C GLY A 59 6.67 16.02 29.04
N ILE A 60 7.94 16.33 29.31
CA ILE A 60 9.10 15.92 28.52
C ILE A 60 10.12 15.30 29.49
N HIS A 61 10.56 14.09 29.19
CA HIS A 61 11.62 13.43 29.95
C HIS A 61 12.83 13.22 29.04
N ALA A 62 13.90 13.97 29.31
CA ALA A 62 15.15 13.85 28.57
C ALA A 62 15.82 12.51 28.87
N ILE A 63 16.32 11.84 27.84
CA ILE A 63 17.17 10.66 27.99
C ILE A 63 18.58 11.15 28.38
N PRO A 64 19.28 10.49 29.33
CA PRO A 64 20.66 10.85 29.67
C PRO A 64 21.55 10.93 28.43
N ALA A 65 22.35 12.00 28.33
CA ALA A 65 23.16 12.29 27.12
C ALA A 65 24.16 11.16 26.78
N ASP A 66 24.73 10.52 27.81
CA ASP A 66 25.61 9.35 27.66
C ASP A 66 24.85 8.14 27.07
N PHE A 67 23.58 7.94 27.45
CA PHE A 67 22.77 6.86 26.90
C PHE A 67 22.33 7.17 25.45
N VAL A 68 22.06 8.44 25.12
CA VAL A 68 21.83 8.86 23.72
C VAL A 68 23.08 8.54 22.87
N ALA A 69 24.27 8.84 23.37
CA ALA A 69 25.52 8.48 22.69
C ALA A 69 25.67 6.96 22.52
N GLN A 70 25.30 6.15 23.53
CA GLN A 70 25.35 4.68 23.45
C GLN A 70 24.38 4.14 22.40
N GLN A 71 23.13 4.66 22.31
CA GLN A 71 22.20 4.28 21.26
C GLN A 71 22.79 4.57 19.87
N LEU A 72 23.39 5.75 19.69
CA LEU A 72 23.97 6.18 18.42
C LEU A 72 25.17 5.31 18.02
N GLU A 73 26.06 5.00 18.97
CA GLU A 73 27.19 4.08 18.77
C GLU A 73 26.72 2.67 18.38
N ALA A 74 25.68 2.15 19.02
CA ALA A 74 25.12 0.83 18.73
C ALA A 74 24.58 0.76 17.30
N VAL A 75 23.84 1.80 16.85
CA VAL A 75 23.28 1.82 15.49
C VAL A 75 24.35 2.02 14.45
N LEU A 76 25.22 3.01 14.61
CA LEU A 76 26.26 3.33 13.62
C LEU A 76 27.35 2.27 13.55
N GLY A 77 27.67 1.61 14.69
CA GLY A 77 28.74 0.61 14.78
C GLY A 77 28.38 -0.75 14.16
N ASP A 78 27.11 -1.11 14.09
CA ASP A 78 26.65 -2.40 13.56
C ASP A 78 25.78 -2.25 12.30
N ILE A 79 24.67 -1.53 12.41
CA ILE A 79 23.68 -1.42 11.33
C ILE A 79 24.17 -0.44 10.25
N GLY A 80 24.75 0.68 10.66
CA GLY A 80 25.10 1.79 9.79
C GLY A 80 23.86 2.48 9.21
N THR A 81 24.06 3.53 8.40
CA THR A 81 22.96 4.26 7.75
C THR A 81 23.42 4.89 6.43
N ASN A 82 22.48 5.13 5.50
CA ASN A 82 22.69 5.85 4.25
C ASN A 82 22.32 7.34 4.35
N ALA A 83 21.46 7.70 5.32
CA ALA A 83 21.08 9.08 5.62
C ALA A 83 20.74 9.22 7.10
N ILE A 84 20.90 10.42 7.64
CA ILE A 84 20.60 10.77 9.03
C ILE A 84 19.65 11.96 9.04
N LYS A 85 18.63 11.89 9.88
CA LYS A 85 17.77 13.04 10.20
C LYS A 85 17.87 13.34 11.69
N THR A 86 18.06 14.61 12.06
CA THR A 86 17.85 15.05 13.43
C THR A 86 16.56 15.84 13.54
N GLY A 87 15.84 15.66 14.65
CA GLY A 87 14.68 16.46 15.03
C GLY A 87 14.90 17.13 16.39
N MET A 88 13.95 17.01 17.33
CA MET A 88 14.06 17.55 18.68
C MET A 88 15.22 16.90 19.45
N LEU A 89 16.28 17.65 19.72
CA LEU A 89 17.48 17.19 20.45
C LEU A 89 17.42 17.50 21.97
N CYS A 90 16.34 18.09 22.44
CA CYS A 90 15.97 18.33 23.83
C CYS A 90 16.81 19.38 24.57
N ASN A 91 18.14 19.20 24.75
CA ASN A 91 19.01 20.10 25.52
C ASN A 91 20.45 20.14 24.98
N ALA A 92 21.25 21.08 25.51
CA ALA A 92 22.64 21.30 25.08
C ALA A 92 23.55 20.09 25.31
N GLU A 93 23.34 19.31 26.38
CA GLU A 93 24.16 18.14 26.69
C GLU A 93 23.96 17.03 25.68
N ILE A 94 22.71 16.79 25.28
CA ILE A 94 22.35 15.80 24.24
C ILE A 94 22.88 16.25 22.89
N ILE A 95 22.73 17.54 22.54
CA ILE A 95 23.27 18.10 21.29
C ILE A 95 24.79 17.88 21.21
N ALA A 96 25.52 18.18 22.27
CA ALA A 96 26.97 17.97 22.32
C ALA A 96 27.36 16.47 22.23
N ALA A 97 26.59 15.59 22.88
CA ALA A 97 26.83 14.16 22.81
C ALA A 97 26.59 13.60 21.39
N VAL A 98 25.51 14.04 20.72
CA VAL A 98 25.20 13.68 19.33
C VAL A 98 26.28 14.20 18.39
N SER A 99 26.65 15.47 18.47
CA SER A 99 27.70 16.08 17.65
C SER A 99 29.02 15.34 17.78
N LYS A 100 29.45 15.05 19.02
CA LYS A 100 30.68 14.34 19.32
C LYS A 100 30.68 12.93 18.71
N THR A 101 29.57 12.20 18.85
CA THR A 101 29.48 10.83 18.34
C THR A 101 29.43 10.81 16.81
N LEU A 102 28.64 11.70 16.18
CA LEU A 102 28.63 11.84 14.73
C LEU A 102 30.02 12.20 14.19
N SER A 103 30.73 13.16 14.82
CA SER A 103 32.08 13.56 14.43
C SER A 103 33.10 12.42 14.55
N LYS A 104 32.93 11.51 15.48
CA LYS A 104 33.75 10.30 15.63
C LYS A 104 33.54 9.32 14.47
N HIS A 105 32.30 9.12 14.05
CA HIS A 105 31.96 8.20 12.95
C HIS A 105 32.25 8.81 11.56
N TYR A 106 32.24 10.14 11.44
CA TYR A 106 32.47 10.90 10.20
C TYR A 106 33.58 11.93 10.39
N PRO A 107 34.85 11.51 10.68
CA PRO A 107 35.92 12.41 11.14
C PRO A 107 36.34 13.45 10.09
N GLU A 108 36.25 13.11 8.80
CA GLU A 108 36.71 13.95 7.68
C GLU A 108 35.55 14.62 6.92
N ALA A 109 34.29 14.31 7.27
CA ALA A 109 33.14 14.81 6.54
C ALA A 109 32.57 16.10 7.17
N ARG A 110 32.68 17.20 6.45
CA ARG A 110 32.07 18.49 6.79
C ARG A 110 31.52 19.15 5.52
N PRO A 111 30.23 19.12 5.27
CA PRO A 111 29.16 18.51 6.09
C PRO A 111 29.18 16.96 6.04
N ILE A 112 28.48 16.34 7.00
CA ILE A 112 28.25 14.89 6.97
C ILE A 112 27.29 14.59 5.81
N PRO A 113 27.65 13.69 4.88
CA PRO A 113 26.78 13.35 3.75
C PRO A 113 25.39 12.90 4.20
N ASN A 114 24.36 13.44 3.55
CA ASN A 114 22.95 13.09 3.80
C ASN A 114 22.49 13.32 5.26
N LEU A 115 23.10 14.26 5.99
CA LEU A 115 22.60 14.72 7.29
C LEU A 115 21.56 15.83 7.09
N VAL A 116 20.29 15.53 7.38
CA VAL A 116 19.17 16.48 7.37
C VAL A 116 18.90 16.93 8.80
N VAL A 117 18.95 18.22 9.04
CA VAL A 117 18.67 18.84 10.36
C VAL A 117 17.35 19.59 10.31
N ASP A 118 16.34 19.09 11.02
CA ASP A 118 15.11 19.81 11.30
C ASP A 118 15.25 20.49 12.68
N PRO A 119 15.38 21.82 12.75
CA PRO A 119 15.71 22.51 13.99
C PRO A 119 14.44 22.74 14.83
N VAL A 120 13.83 21.64 15.30
CA VAL A 120 12.56 21.65 16.03
C VAL A 120 12.74 22.36 17.39
N MET A 121 12.13 23.55 17.53
CA MET A 121 12.21 24.38 18.74
C MET A 121 10.89 24.48 19.50
N ILE A 122 9.77 24.37 18.78
CA ILE A 122 8.42 24.54 19.31
C ILE A 122 7.56 23.38 18.83
N ALA A 123 6.79 22.78 19.73
CA ALA A 123 5.79 21.78 19.36
C ALA A 123 4.64 22.44 18.57
N SER A 124 3.91 21.63 17.77
CA SER A 124 2.70 22.11 17.06
C SER A 124 1.60 22.65 18.02
N SER A 125 1.67 22.29 19.31
CA SER A 125 0.81 22.81 20.38
C SER A 125 1.28 24.15 20.93
N GLY A 126 2.41 24.72 20.49
CA GLY A 126 3.01 25.94 20.97
C GLY A 126 3.94 25.79 22.18
N ALA A 127 4.15 24.57 22.69
CA ALA A 127 5.07 24.36 23.81
C ALA A 127 6.54 24.49 23.35
N ALA A 128 7.36 25.23 24.11
CA ALA A 128 8.80 25.36 23.87
C ALA A 128 9.48 24.00 24.14
N LEU A 129 10.30 23.56 23.19
CA LEU A 129 10.99 22.26 23.22
C LEU A 129 12.51 22.39 23.40
N LEU A 130 13.06 23.59 23.18
CA LEU A 130 14.49 23.91 23.37
C LEU A 130 14.63 25.22 24.19
N ASP A 131 15.64 25.23 25.03
CA ASP A 131 16.05 26.46 25.73
C ASP A 131 17.11 27.25 24.93
N SER A 132 17.42 28.49 25.35
CA SER A 132 18.37 29.36 24.65
C SER A 132 19.80 28.80 24.64
N SER A 133 20.21 28.04 25.65
CA SER A 133 21.54 27.44 25.73
C SER A 133 21.70 26.27 24.73
N ALA A 134 20.62 25.54 24.49
CA ALA A 134 20.56 24.47 23.50
C ALA A 134 20.71 25.00 22.07
N ILE A 135 20.16 26.20 21.79
CA ILE A 135 20.28 26.80 20.45
C ILE A 135 21.69 27.25 20.13
N ASP A 136 22.38 27.91 21.07
CA ASP A 136 23.79 28.27 20.88
C ASP A 136 24.64 27.01 20.60
N THR A 137 24.33 25.92 21.30
CA THR A 137 25.02 24.63 21.07
C THR A 137 24.65 24.00 19.73
N LEU A 138 23.38 24.06 19.30
CA LEU A 138 22.94 23.60 17.97
C LEU A 138 23.68 24.34 16.85
N VAL A 139 23.71 25.67 16.94
CA VAL A 139 24.39 26.54 15.95
C VAL A 139 25.88 26.24 15.89
N ARG A 140 26.53 26.07 17.03
CA ARG A 140 27.98 25.88 17.10
C ARG A 140 28.42 24.46 16.74
N GLU A 141 27.61 23.44 17.05
CA GLU A 141 28.09 22.04 16.99
C GLU A 141 27.39 21.18 15.95
N ILE A 142 26.11 21.44 15.63
CA ILE A 142 25.36 20.63 14.66
C ILE A 142 25.30 21.27 13.28
N LEU A 143 25.06 22.60 13.20
CA LEU A 143 24.95 23.25 11.90
C LEU A 143 26.22 23.12 11.03
N PRO A 144 27.45 23.14 11.58
CA PRO A 144 28.66 22.87 10.80
C PRO A 144 28.76 21.44 10.23
N LEU A 145 27.97 20.49 10.77
CA LEU A 145 27.88 19.11 10.27
C LEU A 145 26.76 18.94 9.25
N CYS A 146 25.83 19.88 9.16
CA CYS A 146 24.56 19.77 8.44
C CYS A 146 24.75 19.80 6.92
N PHE A 147 24.16 18.85 6.21
CA PHE A 147 24.07 18.89 4.75
C PHE A 147 22.84 19.67 4.29
N ILE A 148 21.67 19.37 4.84
CA ILE A 148 20.42 20.10 4.53
C ILE A 148 19.76 20.54 5.83
N LEU A 149 19.57 21.85 6.00
CA LEU A 149 18.83 22.46 7.09
C LEU A 149 17.40 22.79 6.65
N THR A 150 16.38 22.42 7.46
CA THR A 150 14.96 22.59 7.08
C THR A 150 14.15 23.44 8.07
N PRO A 151 14.51 24.71 8.34
CA PRO A 151 13.78 25.57 9.27
C PRO A 151 12.46 26.07 8.64
N ASN A 152 11.45 26.30 9.48
CA ASN A 152 10.35 27.19 9.12
C ASN A 152 10.74 28.66 9.37
N VAL A 153 9.88 29.61 8.97
CA VAL A 153 10.16 31.05 9.12
C VAL A 153 10.46 31.43 10.58
N PRO A 154 9.64 31.07 11.58
CA PRO A 154 9.94 31.37 12.99
C PRO A 154 11.24 30.76 13.50
N GLU A 155 11.56 29.51 13.09
CA GLU A 155 12.81 28.83 13.46
C GLU A 155 14.02 29.54 12.85
N ALA A 156 13.92 29.96 11.59
CA ALA A 156 14.96 30.72 10.90
C ALA A 156 15.25 32.07 11.61
N GLU A 157 14.20 32.84 11.91
CA GLU A 157 14.30 34.09 12.65
C GLU A 157 14.99 33.88 14.01
N TYR A 158 14.59 32.83 14.72
CA TYR A 158 15.12 32.54 16.05
C TYR A 158 16.59 32.07 16.02
N ILE A 159 17.00 31.22 15.04
CA ILE A 159 18.39 30.83 14.83
C ILE A 159 19.26 32.07 14.55
N LEU A 160 18.82 32.90 13.59
CA LEU A 160 19.59 34.08 13.19
C LEU A 160 19.71 35.13 14.33
N ALA A 161 18.65 35.34 15.10
CA ALA A 161 18.67 36.25 16.26
C ALA A 161 19.63 35.80 17.37
N ASN A 162 19.87 34.48 17.51
CA ASN A 162 20.78 33.94 18.52
C ASN A 162 22.15 33.55 17.92
N SER A 163 22.35 33.69 16.62
CA SER A 163 23.65 33.50 15.99
C SER A 163 24.57 34.68 16.18
N LYS A 164 25.87 34.44 16.39
CA LYS A 164 26.88 35.50 16.46
C LYS A 164 27.52 35.73 15.09
N LEU A 165 26.66 35.84 14.05
CA LEU A 165 27.12 35.96 12.69
C LEU A 165 27.57 37.41 12.41
N ASP A 166 28.85 37.61 12.16
CA ASP A 166 29.37 38.92 11.77
C ASP A 166 28.87 39.32 10.38
N ASN A 167 28.46 40.59 10.25
CA ASN A 167 27.91 41.16 9.01
C ASN A 167 26.73 40.36 8.44
N ALA A 168 25.81 39.91 9.29
CA ALA A 168 24.57 39.28 8.85
C ALA A 168 23.75 40.28 8.00
N THR A 169 23.30 39.82 6.82
CA THR A 169 22.55 40.68 5.90
C THR A 169 21.10 40.85 6.34
N PHE A 170 20.55 39.83 7.00
CA PHE A 170 19.17 39.83 7.50
C PHE A 170 19.02 40.43 8.90
N ALA A 171 19.96 40.18 9.82
CA ALA A 171 19.77 40.37 11.26
C ALA A 171 20.18 41.73 11.81
N ALA A 172 20.59 42.70 11.00
CA ALA A 172 21.19 43.96 11.49
C ALA A 172 20.20 45.06 11.94
N GLY A 173 18.87 44.80 11.93
CA GLY A 173 17.84 45.83 12.19
C GLY A 173 16.81 45.43 13.24
N LYS A 174 16.14 46.46 13.81
CA LYS A 174 15.02 46.30 14.74
C LYS A 174 13.80 45.57 14.15
N ASP A 175 13.82 45.24 12.87
CA ASP A 175 12.73 44.63 12.10
C ASP A 175 13.21 43.32 11.44
N SER A 176 13.55 42.34 12.30
CA SER A 176 14.09 41.04 11.91
C SER A 176 13.00 40.01 11.55
N ARG A 177 11.85 40.45 11.00
CA ARG A 177 10.79 39.56 10.52
C ARG A 177 10.99 39.17 9.07
N ILE A 178 10.81 37.90 8.76
CA ILE A 178 10.76 37.38 7.40
C ILE A 178 9.31 37.49 6.89
N ASP A 179 8.99 38.60 6.21
CA ASP A 179 7.66 38.95 5.71
C ASP A 179 7.57 39.01 4.17
N SER A 180 8.65 38.65 3.49
CA SER A 180 8.74 38.70 2.04
C SER A 180 9.71 37.68 1.50
N LEU A 181 9.58 37.31 0.20
CA LEU A 181 10.45 36.39 -0.47
C LEU A 181 11.91 36.88 -0.52
N ASP A 182 12.14 38.19 -0.65
CA ASP A 182 13.50 38.76 -0.61
C ASP A 182 14.14 38.58 0.75
N LYS A 183 13.38 38.80 1.85
CA LYS A 183 13.88 38.52 3.20
C LYS A 183 14.11 37.02 3.44
N MET A 184 13.27 36.12 2.85
CA MET A 184 13.54 34.69 2.86
C MET A 184 14.88 34.35 2.19
N ARG A 185 15.20 34.98 1.05
CA ARG A 185 16.48 34.80 0.36
C ARG A 185 17.67 35.22 1.21
N LEU A 186 17.61 36.39 1.83
CA LEU A 186 18.67 36.88 2.70
C LEU A 186 18.87 35.98 3.93
N ALA A 187 17.76 35.59 4.58
CA ALA A 187 17.81 34.68 5.72
C ALA A 187 18.39 33.30 5.37
N ALA A 188 18.02 32.74 4.21
CA ALA A 188 18.55 31.45 3.77
C ALA A 188 20.08 31.51 3.48
N GLN A 189 20.57 32.63 2.93
CA GLN A 189 22.00 32.85 2.73
C GLN A 189 22.75 32.96 4.07
N ASP A 190 22.23 33.73 5.04
CA ASP A 190 22.84 33.89 6.36
C ASP A 190 22.83 32.57 7.14
N LEU A 191 21.74 31.77 7.05
CA LEU A 191 21.69 30.43 7.65
C LEU A 191 22.75 29.49 7.06
N ALA A 192 22.98 29.53 5.75
CA ALA A 192 24.01 28.71 5.11
C ALA A 192 25.42 29.05 5.57
N ARG A 193 25.68 30.33 5.95
CA ARG A 193 26.98 30.75 6.52
C ARG A 193 27.27 30.15 7.90
N LEU A 194 26.25 29.57 8.56
CA LEU A 194 26.42 28.85 9.82
C LEU A 194 26.88 27.40 9.63
N GLY A 195 27.01 26.93 8.37
CA GLY A 195 27.57 25.61 8.03
C GLY A 195 26.77 24.76 7.06
N PRO A 196 25.43 24.80 7.02
CA PRO A 196 24.64 23.97 6.10
C PRO A 196 24.99 24.23 4.63
N SER A 197 25.15 23.14 3.85
CA SER A 197 25.36 23.27 2.40
C SER A 197 24.10 23.71 1.67
N ILE A 198 22.94 23.24 2.14
CA ILE A 198 21.63 23.57 1.55
C ILE A 198 20.71 24.01 2.68
N VAL A 199 19.95 25.08 2.44
CA VAL A 199 18.90 25.57 3.33
C VAL A 199 17.57 25.47 2.61
N LEU A 200 16.65 24.67 3.15
CA LEU A 200 15.24 24.63 2.75
C LEU A 200 14.42 25.46 3.75
N LEU A 201 14.20 26.74 3.47
CA LEU A 201 13.38 27.62 4.28
C LEU A 201 11.90 27.40 3.96
N LYS A 202 11.17 26.79 4.91
CA LYS A 202 9.76 26.40 4.73
C LYS A 202 8.84 27.62 4.85
N GLY A 203 8.06 27.88 3.80
CA GLY A 203 7.12 29.01 3.71
C GLY A 203 5.75 28.77 4.32
N GLY A 204 5.49 27.65 5.00
CA GLY A 204 4.17 27.27 5.50
C GLY A 204 3.50 28.26 6.48
N HIS A 205 4.25 29.23 7.04
CA HIS A 205 3.75 30.29 7.90
C HIS A 205 3.65 31.64 7.17
N LEU A 206 3.91 31.70 5.88
CA LEU A 206 3.92 32.93 5.08
C LEU A 206 3.29 32.64 3.69
N PRO A 207 1.95 32.54 3.60
CA PRO A 207 1.27 32.39 2.32
C PRO A 207 1.44 33.64 1.44
N PHE A 208 1.46 33.44 0.13
CA PHE A 208 1.59 34.49 -0.87
C PHE A 208 0.37 34.53 -1.78
N TYR A 209 -0.04 35.71 -2.22
CA TYR A 209 -1.03 35.88 -3.28
C TYR A 209 -0.40 35.54 -4.62
N LYS A 210 -0.99 34.60 -5.38
CA LYS A 210 -0.52 34.20 -6.72
C LYS A 210 -0.49 35.38 -7.71
N SER A 211 -1.51 36.25 -7.64
CA SER A 211 -1.69 37.39 -8.53
C SER A 211 -0.66 38.49 -8.35
N THR A 212 -0.22 38.74 -7.12
CA THR A 212 0.67 39.87 -6.76
C THR A 212 2.06 39.45 -6.31
N GLY A 213 2.25 38.18 -5.91
CA GLY A 213 3.48 37.70 -5.27
C GLY A 213 3.75 38.30 -3.90
N GLN A 214 2.78 39.01 -3.29
CA GLN A 214 2.91 39.60 -1.96
C GLN A 214 2.52 38.61 -0.88
N ALA A 215 3.22 38.63 0.24
CA ALA A 215 2.88 37.83 1.39
C ALA A 215 1.55 38.27 2.02
N LEU A 216 0.75 37.31 2.46
CA LEU A 216 -0.43 37.56 3.26
C LEU A 216 0.01 38.12 4.63
N PRO A 217 -0.49 39.29 5.08
CA PRO A 217 -0.17 39.82 6.40
C PRO A 217 -0.46 38.82 7.53
N GLN A 218 0.46 38.71 8.49
CA GLN A 218 0.38 37.70 9.55
C GLN A 218 -0.86 37.85 10.42
N GLU A 219 -1.35 39.09 10.61
CA GLU A 219 -2.59 39.39 11.34
C GLU A 219 -3.81 38.76 10.64
N LEU A 220 -3.80 38.73 9.30
CA LEU A 220 -4.85 38.11 8.50
C LEU A 220 -4.72 36.59 8.48
N PHE A 221 -3.52 36.04 8.54
CA PHE A 221 -3.29 34.61 8.58
C PHE A 221 -3.81 33.94 9.86
N GLN A 222 -3.75 34.66 11.01
CA GLN A 222 -4.26 34.15 12.28
C GLN A 222 -5.79 34.12 12.36
N SER A 223 -6.47 34.88 11.51
CA SER A 223 -7.94 34.96 11.42
C SER A 223 -8.52 34.31 10.16
N VAL A 224 -7.78 33.38 9.57
CA VAL A 224 -8.14 32.72 8.27
C VAL A 224 -9.51 32.04 8.31
N ASP A 225 -10.04 31.68 9.49
CA ASP A 225 -11.39 31.12 9.63
C ASP A 225 -12.51 32.14 9.36
N ASP A 226 -12.21 33.45 9.43
CA ASP A 226 -13.16 34.56 9.28
C ASP A 226 -13.02 35.34 7.95
N LEU A 227 -12.05 34.98 7.09
CA LEU A 227 -11.70 35.81 5.95
C LEU A 227 -12.46 35.50 4.67
N SER A 228 -12.88 36.60 4.01
CA SER A 228 -13.30 36.67 2.61
C SER A 228 -12.14 36.53 1.60
N VAL A 229 -11.03 35.89 1.98
CA VAL A 229 -9.89 35.65 1.09
C VAL A 229 -10.15 34.41 0.27
N ASP A 230 -10.07 34.56 -1.04
CA ASP A 230 -10.10 33.41 -1.95
C ASP A 230 -8.85 32.54 -1.75
N MET A 231 -9.04 31.35 -1.18
CA MET A 231 -7.95 30.42 -0.88
C MET A 231 -7.28 29.89 -2.15
N GLU A 232 -7.98 29.88 -3.28
CA GLU A 232 -7.41 29.47 -4.57
C GLU A 232 -6.36 30.47 -5.09
N GLU A 233 -6.43 31.73 -4.61
CA GLU A 233 -5.44 32.78 -4.89
C GLU A 233 -4.19 32.69 -4.01
N LEU A 234 -4.17 31.82 -2.99
CA LEU A 234 -3.02 31.66 -2.11
C LEU A 234 -2.12 30.49 -2.55
N GLU A 235 -0.82 30.69 -2.38
CA GLU A 235 0.19 29.66 -2.53
C GLU A 235 1.20 29.70 -1.40
N LEU A 236 1.89 28.57 -1.16
CA LEU A 236 3.03 28.49 -0.27
C LEU A 236 4.30 28.40 -1.11
N ILE A 237 5.35 29.09 -0.66
CA ILE A 237 6.66 29.06 -1.32
C ILE A 237 7.70 28.55 -0.32
N ASP A 238 8.21 27.34 -0.56
CA ASP A 238 9.42 26.88 0.12
C ASP A 238 10.64 27.32 -0.70
N LEU A 239 11.61 27.96 -0.05
CA LEU A 239 12.80 28.50 -0.69
C LEU A 239 14.02 27.63 -0.41
N ILE A 240 14.66 27.14 -1.45
CA ILE A 240 15.93 26.39 -1.35
C ILE A 240 17.08 27.31 -1.75
N TRP A 241 18.10 27.38 -0.88
CA TRP A 241 19.40 27.96 -1.18
C TRP A 241 20.45 26.86 -1.17
N ASP A 242 21.08 26.63 -2.32
CA ASP A 242 22.23 25.72 -2.40
C ASP A 242 23.52 26.55 -2.47
N SER A 243 24.25 26.60 -1.35
CA SER A 243 25.50 27.39 -1.23
C SER A 243 26.63 26.85 -2.11
N ARG A 244 26.55 25.58 -2.53
CA ARG A 244 27.57 24.95 -3.38
C ARG A 244 27.49 25.45 -4.82
N THR A 245 26.29 25.77 -5.29
CA THR A 245 26.03 26.27 -6.66
C THR A 245 25.74 27.76 -6.71
N GLY A 246 25.38 28.37 -5.58
CA GLY A 246 24.94 29.76 -5.50
C GLY A 246 23.55 29.98 -6.14
N VAL A 247 22.69 28.95 -6.20
CA VAL A 247 21.39 29.00 -6.87
C VAL A 247 20.26 28.93 -5.87
N PHE A 248 19.25 29.80 -6.06
CA PHE A 248 17.95 29.72 -5.42
C PHE A 248 16.98 28.88 -6.27
N THR A 249 16.17 28.07 -5.59
CA THR A 249 15.04 27.35 -6.20
C THR A 249 13.78 27.59 -5.35
N GLU A 250 12.70 28.01 -5.98
CA GLU A 250 11.38 28.21 -5.35
C GLU A 250 10.51 26.99 -5.63
N LEU A 251 10.00 26.36 -4.57
CA LEU A 251 9.01 25.32 -4.66
C LEU A 251 7.63 25.90 -4.30
N ARG A 252 6.83 26.15 -5.33
CA ARG A 252 5.48 26.70 -5.19
C ARG A 252 4.49 25.58 -4.99
N LYS A 253 3.63 25.70 -3.98
CA LYS A 253 2.66 24.69 -3.55
C LYS A 253 1.31 25.32 -3.34
N GLU A 254 0.27 24.54 -3.59
CA GLU A 254 -1.11 24.91 -3.25
C GLU A 254 -1.26 25.12 -1.73
N PHE A 255 -1.96 26.16 -1.35
CA PHE A 255 -2.35 26.38 0.03
C PHE A 255 -3.53 25.46 0.38
N LEU A 256 -3.31 24.46 1.23
CA LEU A 256 -4.35 23.53 1.66
C LEU A 256 -4.92 23.97 3.02
N ARG A 257 -6.22 24.28 3.05
CA ARG A 257 -6.93 24.52 4.31
C ARG A 257 -7.23 23.20 5.00
N THR A 258 -6.48 22.89 6.04
CA THR A 258 -6.63 21.64 6.80
C THR A 258 -6.23 21.83 8.26
N SER A 259 -6.88 21.09 9.15
CA SER A 259 -6.45 20.94 10.55
C SER A 259 -5.36 19.88 10.71
N SER A 260 -5.08 19.05 9.68
CA SER A 260 -4.12 17.95 9.74
C SER A 260 -2.70 18.44 9.45
N THR A 261 -2.15 19.26 10.34
CA THR A 261 -0.82 19.86 10.20
C THR A 261 0.21 19.34 11.21
N HIS A 262 -0.23 18.46 12.15
CA HIS A 262 0.67 17.93 13.17
C HIS A 262 1.71 16.99 12.56
N GLY A 263 2.99 17.29 12.78
CA GLY A 263 4.12 16.49 12.31
C GLY A 263 4.60 16.78 10.88
N THR A 264 4.11 17.85 10.22
CA THR A 264 4.52 18.19 8.84
C THR A 264 6.02 18.41 8.71
N GLY A 265 6.68 19.13 9.64
CA GLY A 265 8.13 19.33 9.63
C GLY A 265 8.91 18.01 9.74
N CYS A 266 8.58 17.21 10.77
CA CYS A 266 9.21 15.91 10.98
C CYS A 266 9.06 14.99 9.75
N THR A 267 7.84 14.93 9.19
CA THR A 267 7.57 14.09 8.01
C THR A 267 8.36 14.58 6.78
N LEU A 268 8.42 15.88 6.53
CA LEU A 268 9.18 16.43 5.39
C LEU A 268 10.67 16.10 5.51
N SER A 269 11.27 16.41 6.66
CA SER A 269 12.71 16.16 6.90
C SER A 269 13.05 14.65 6.85
N ALA A 270 12.16 13.79 7.38
CA ALA A 270 12.31 12.34 7.26
C ALA A 270 12.16 11.86 5.81
N ALA A 271 11.22 12.40 5.04
CA ALA A 271 11.06 12.05 3.62
C ALA A 271 12.28 12.47 2.79
N ILE A 272 12.88 13.64 3.06
CA ILE A 272 14.14 14.05 2.44
C ILE A 272 15.25 13.04 2.76
N ALA A 273 15.41 12.67 4.04
CA ALA A 273 16.41 11.69 4.46
C ALA A 273 16.20 10.32 3.79
N ALA A 274 14.94 9.85 3.69
CA ALA A 274 14.62 8.61 2.98
C ALA A 274 15.03 8.68 1.50
N LYS A 275 14.72 9.78 0.80
CA LYS A 275 15.09 9.94 -0.62
C LYS A 275 16.59 10.04 -0.82
N LEU A 276 17.31 10.73 0.06
CA LEU A 276 18.78 10.74 0.06
C LEU A 276 19.36 9.35 0.33
N ALA A 277 18.75 8.57 1.23
CA ALA A 277 19.18 7.19 1.48
C ALA A 277 19.05 6.31 0.23
N HIS A 278 18.07 6.57 -0.64
CA HIS A 278 17.88 5.91 -1.93
C HIS A 278 18.84 6.42 -3.03
N GLY A 279 19.73 7.38 -2.72
CA GLY A 279 20.70 7.91 -3.66
C GLY A 279 20.20 9.03 -4.58
N HIS A 280 19.05 9.63 -4.27
CA HIS A 280 18.58 10.80 -5.00
C HIS A 280 19.48 12.02 -4.72
N GLU A 281 19.69 12.85 -5.73
CA GLU A 281 20.33 14.15 -5.57
C GLU A 281 19.51 15.06 -4.65
N ALA A 282 20.17 15.99 -3.96
CA ALA A 282 19.54 16.78 -2.90
C ALA A 282 18.30 17.55 -3.35
N LEU A 283 18.33 18.23 -4.50
CA LEU A 283 17.19 18.95 -5.02
C LEU A 283 16.02 18.01 -5.38
N ASP A 284 16.30 16.89 -6.05
CA ASP A 284 15.29 15.87 -6.39
C ASP A 284 14.69 15.24 -5.11
N ALA A 285 15.52 14.97 -4.11
CA ALA A 285 15.06 14.45 -2.81
C ALA A 285 14.10 15.44 -2.11
N ILE A 286 14.41 16.74 -2.12
CA ILE A 286 13.55 17.79 -1.54
C ILE A 286 12.23 17.90 -2.30
N VAL A 287 12.26 17.92 -3.64
CA VAL A 287 11.04 18.01 -4.48
C VAL A 287 10.12 16.82 -4.21
N ARG A 288 10.65 15.60 -4.29
CA ARG A 288 9.87 14.37 -4.03
C ARG A 288 9.30 14.30 -2.60
N ALA A 289 10.06 14.76 -1.62
CA ALA A 289 9.58 14.87 -0.26
C ALA A 289 8.47 15.92 -0.13
N GLY A 290 8.55 17.01 -0.89
CA GLY A 290 7.49 18.01 -1.00
C GLY A 290 6.19 17.46 -1.58
N ASP A 291 6.26 16.66 -2.62
CA ASP A 291 5.08 16.00 -3.22
C ASP A 291 4.47 14.97 -2.27
N TYR A 292 5.32 14.20 -1.59
CA TYR A 292 4.88 13.24 -0.58
C TYR A 292 4.13 13.92 0.56
N ILE A 293 4.68 14.99 1.13
CA ILE A 293 4.04 15.71 2.25
C ILE A 293 2.73 16.37 1.84
N GLN A 294 2.65 16.95 0.62
CA GLN A 294 1.44 17.58 0.11
C GLN A 294 0.29 16.56 0.01
N SER A 295 0.58 15.37 -0.48
CA SER A 295 -0.39 14.27 -0.55
C SER A 295 -0.77 13.75 0.84
N ALA A 296 0.19 13.60 1.76
CA ALA A 296 -0.06 13.17 3.13
C ALA A 296 -0.93 14.18 3.93
N ILE A 297 -0.80 15.47 3.63
CA ILE A 297 -1.65 16.56 4.19
C ILE A 297 -3.06 16.47 3.60
N ARG A 298 -3.20 16.32 2.28
CA ARG A 298 -4.50 16.23 1.59
C ARG A 298 -5.34 15.07 2.10
N ASP A 299 -4.70 13.93 2.35
CA ASP A 299 -5.33 12.71 2.85
C ASP A 299 -5.26 12.59 4.38
N GLY A 300 -5.10 13.72 5.09
CA GLY A 300 -4.91 13.80 6.54
C GLY A 300 -5.95 13.05 7.36
N LEU A 301 -5.54 12.57 8.52
CA LEU A 301 -6.35 11.73 9.40
C LEU A 301 -6.90 12.56 10.56
N THR A 302 -8.20 12.49 10.80
CA THR A 302 -8.83 13.06 12.01
C THR A 302 -8.64 12.07 13.17
N VAL A 303 -7.63 12.34 14.00
CA VAL A 303 -7.31 11.52 15.18
C VAL A 303 -7.30 12.45 16.40
N GLY A 304 -8.02 12.05 17.45
CA GLY A 304 -8.13 12.85 18.67
C GLY A 304 -9.01 14.10 18.49
N GLN A 305 -8.85 15.07 19.41
CA GLN A 305 -9.66 16.31 19.46
C GLN A 305 -8.89 17.58 19.04
N GLY A 306 -7.58 17.46 18.84
CA GLY A 306 -6.70 18.56 18.46
C GLY A 306 -6.38 18.58 16.96
N LYS A 307 -5.19 19.08 16.63
CA LYS A 307 -4.71 19.08 15.24
C LYS A 307 -4.59 17.66 14.73
N GLY A 308 -5.20 17.38 13.57
CA GLY A 308 -5.14 16.10 12.90
C GLY A 308 -3.72 15.73 12.47
N CYS A 309 -3.49 14.44 12.29
CA CYS A 309 -2.21 13.87 11.85
C CYS A 309 -2.19 13.67 10.33
N LEU A 310 -0.99 13.59 9.78
CA LEU A 310 -0.77 13.25 8.38
C LEU A 310 -1.09 11.77 8.12
N ASN A 311 -1.57 11.49 6.92
CA ASN A 311 -1.66 10.11 6.44
C ASN A 311 -0.34 9.69 5.79
N HIS A 312 0.57 9.12 6.57
CA HIS A 312 1.87 8.66 6.07
C HIS A 312 1.75 7.51 5.06
N PHE A 313 0.63 6.81 5.04
CA PHE A 313 0.39 5.64 4.18
C PHE A 313 -0.49 5.94 2.96
N HIS A 314 -0.69 7.21 2.62
CA HIS A 314 -1.59 7.63 1.53
C HIS A 314 -1.30 6.95 0.18
N HIS A 315 -0.06 6.54 -0.10
CA HIS A 315 0.32 5.87 -1.34
C HIS A 315 0.64 4.36 -1.14
N VAL A 316 0.59 3.86 0.10
CA VAL A 316 0.75 2.43 0.37
C VAL A 316 -0.59 1.75 0.14
N VAL A 317 -0.70 0.97 -0.92
CA VAL A 317 -1.89 0.18 -1.21
C VAL A 317 -1.84 -1.10 -0.37
N PRO A 318 -2.68 -1.25 0.66
CA PRO A 318 -2.74 -2.50 1.42
C PRO A 318 -3.21 -3.62 0.49
N ARG A 319 -2.65 -4.81 0.64
CA ARG A 319 -3.15 -6.00 -0.07
C ARG A 319 -4.59 -6.25 0.34
N SER A 320 -5.47 -6.39 -0.63
CA SER A 320 -6.88 -6.71 -0.38
C SER A 320 -7.09 -8.19 -0.06
N ILE A 321 -6.14 -9.04 -0.47
CA ILE A 321 -6.08 -10.47 -0.17
C ILE A 321 -4.70 -10.79 0.41
N GLU A 322 -4.67 -11.57 1.47
CA GLU A 322 -3.43 -12.07 2.07
C GLU A 322 -2.63 -12.95 1.09
N LYS A 323 -1.33 -13.06 1.32
CA LYS A 323 -0.54 -14.08 0.62
C LYS A 323 -0.95 -15.47 1.11
N PRO A 324 -0.91 -16.50 0.24
CA PRO A 324 -1.06 -17.88 0.69
C PRO A 324 -0.09 -18.20 1.83
N THR A 325 -0.61 -18.81 2.89
CA THR A 325 0.16 -19.25 4.05
C THR A 325 -0.13 -20.72 4.34
N ARG A 326 0.67 -21.34 5.21
CA ARG A 326 0.41 -22.72 5.67
C ARG A 326 -0.99 -22.88 6.28
N PHE A 327 -1.52 -21.84 6.94
CA PHE A 327 -2.82 -21.88 7.63
C PHE A 327 -3.98 -21.40 6.75
N ASN A 328 -3.68 -20.64 5.70
CA ASN A 328 -4.64 -20.19 4.68
C ASN A 328 -3.99 -20.32 3.30
N PRO A 329 -3.95 -21.53 2.72
CA PRO A 329 -3.29 -21.77 1.44
C PRO A 329 -4.06 -21.18 0.24
N HIS A 330 -5.38 -20.92 0.40
CA HIS A 330 -6.28 -20.50 -0.66
C HIS A 330 -7.06 -19.23 -0.28
N PRO A 331 -6.39 -18.09 -0.01
CA PRO A 331 -7.04 -16.88 0.52
C PRO A 331 -8.05 -16.25 -0.44
N LEU A 332 -7.80 -16.25 -1.76
CA LEU A 332 -8.74 -15.76 -2.75
C LEU A 332 -10.00 -16.65 -2.82
N THR A 333 -9.79 -17.94 -2.94
CA THR A 333 -10.88 -18.93 -3.05
C THR A 333 -11.76 -18.88 -1.80
N ASN A 334 -11.16 -18.86 -0.61
CA ASN A 334 -11.88 -18.75 0.65
C ASN A 334 -12.68 -17.44 0.76
N TYR A 335 -12.08 -16.33 0.31
CA TYR A 335 -12.78 -15.04 0.23
C TYR A 335 -13.99 -15.10 -0.69
N LEU A 336 -13.84 -15.64 -1.90
CA LEU A 336 -14.92 -15.72 -2.89
C LEU A 336 -16.06 -16.61 -2.44
N LEU A 337 -15.76 -17.79 -1.91
CA LEU A 337 -16.75 -18.70 -1.37
C LEU A 337 -17.55 -18.06 -0.23
N LYS A 338 -16.86 -17.37 0.70
CA LYS A 338 -17.52 -16.65 1.79
C LYS A 338 -18.34 -15.45 1.31
N ALA A 339 -17.80 -14.66 0.38
CA ALA A 339 -18.49 -13.49 -0.17
C ALA A 339 -19.75 -13.88 -0.98
N CYS A 340 -19.76 -15.07 -1.59
CA CYS A 340 -20.85 -15.60 -2.40
C CYS A 340 -21.62 -16.74 -1.71
N GLU A 341 -21.53 -16.88 -0.38
CA GLU A 341 -22.00 -18.03 0.39
C GLU A 341 -23.47 -18.40 0.09
N ASP A 342 -24.36 -17.42 0.03
CA ASP A 342 -25.79 -17.65 -0.23
C ASP A 342 -26.03 -18.27 -1.64
N ASP A 343 -25.37 -17.74 -2.67
CA ASP A 343 -25.45 -18.25 -4.04
C ASP A 343 -24.74 -19.62 -4.15
N TRP A 344 -23.59 -19.78 -3.47
CA TRP A 344 -22.84 -21.02 -3.44
C TRP A 344 -23.59 -22.17 -2.78
N MET A 345 -24.31 -21.89 -1.69
CA MET A 345 -25.16 -22.87 -1.02
C MET A 345 -26.36 -23.26 -1.88
N LYS A 346 -26.99 -22.30 -2.58
CA LYS A 346 -28.08 -22.61 -3.54
C LYS A 346 -27.58 -23.49 -4.67
N TYR A 347 -26.39 -23.22 -5.20
CA TYR A 347 -25.76 -24.00 -6.25
C TYR A 347 -25.45 -25.42 -5.79
N THR A 348 -24.63 -25.57 -4.75
CA THR A 348 -24.11 -26.86 -4.33
C THR A 348 -25.13 -27.75 -3.59
N ARG A 349 -26.22 -27.17 -3.08
CA ARG A 349 -27.32 -27.86 -2.41
C ARG A 349 -28.66 -27.76 -3.16
N HIS A 350 -28.58 -27.55 -4.47
CA HIS A 350 -29.74 -27.44 -5.33
C HIS A 350 -30.63 -28.70 -5.25
N PRO A 351 -31.99 -28.60 -5.40
CA PRO A 351 -32.89 -29.78 -5.44
C PRO A 351 -32.48 -30.81 -6.49
N PHE A 352 -31.97 -30.41 -7.64
CA PHE A 352 -31.43 -31.30 -8.65
C PHE A 352 -30.30 -32.18 -8.09
N VAL A 353 -29.35 -31.54 -7.38
CA VAL A 353 -28.20 -32.23 -6.72
C VAL A 353 -28.69 -33.15 -5.61
N GLN A 354 -29.74 -32.75 -4.86
CA GLN A 354 -30.34 -33.58 -3.85
C GLN A 354 -31.02 -34.82 -4.48
N GLY A 355 -31.74 -34.65 -5.59
CA GLY A 355 -32.32 -35.75 -6.33
C GLY A 355 -31.28 -36.77 -6.87
N ILE A 356 -30.07 -36.29 -7.22
CA ILE A 356 -28.94 -37.16 -7.55
C ILE A 356 -28.49 -37.96 -6.30
N ALA A 357 -28.41 -37.30 -5.14
CA ALA A 357 -27.98 -37.95 -3.89
C ALA A 357 -28.95 -39.07 -3.46
N ASP A 358 -30.24 -38.80 -3.55
CA ASP A 358 -31.29 -39.71 -3.11
C ASP A 358 -31.69 -40.76 -4.17
N GLY A 359 -31.17 -40.63 -5.40
CA GLY A 359 -31.57 -41.46 -6.54
C GLY A 359 -33.00 -41.19 -7.06
N THR A 360 -33.60 -40.07 -6.65
CA THR A 360 -35.01 -39.73 -6.97
C THR A 360 -35.17 -38.74 -8.09
N LEU A 361 -34.06 -38.18 -8.64
CA LEU A 361 -34.12 -37.26 -9.75
C LEU A 361 -34.84 -37.93 -10.96
N PRO A 362 -35.83 -37.26 -11.62
CA PRO A 362 -36.42 -37.81 -12.85
C PRO A 362 -35.35 -38.10 -13.91
N LYS A 363 -35.46 -39.25 -14.55
CA LYS A 363 -34.55 -39.67 -15.60
C LYS A 363 -34.45 -38.64 -16.73
N GLU A 364 -35.57 -38.09 -17.12
CA GLU A 364 -35.68 -37.10 -18.19
C GLU A 364 -34.92 -35.82 -17.87
N SER A 365 -34.95 -35.37 -16.62
CA SER A 365 -34.17 -34.22 -16.13
C SER A 365 -32.66 -34.51 -16.19
N PHE A 366 -32.23 -35.69 -15.78
CA PHE A 366 -30.83 -36.09 -15.87
C PHE A 366 -30.34 -36.22 -17.33
N VAL A 367 -31.17 -36.83 -18.20
CA VAL A 367 -30.88 -36.93 -19.63
C VAL A 367 -30.77 -35.57 -20.30
N HIS A 368 -31.67 -34.63 -19.94
CA HIS A 368 -31.61 -33.26 -20.43
C HIS A 368 -30.33 -32.55 -19.98
N TYR A 369 -30.00 -32.67 -18.68
CA TYR A 369 -28.74 -32.18 -18.14
C TYR A 369 -27.54 -32.70 -18.95
N MET A 370 -27.44 -34.01 -19.15
CA MET A 370 -26.31 -34.63 -19.84
C MET A 370 -26.14 -34.14 -21.28
N LYS A 371 -27.23 -33.90 -22.00
CA LYS A 371 -27.21 -33.35 -23.36
C LYS A 371 -26.71 -31.91 -23.37
N GLN A 372 -27.20 -31.09 -22.44
CA GLN A 372 -26.75 -29.69 -22.32
C GLN A 372 -25.33 -29.56 -21.80
N ASP A 373 -24.91 -30.44 -20.91
CA ASP A 373 -23.54 -30.49 -20.38
C ASP A 373 -22.52 -30.85 -21.46
N TYR A 374 -22.85 -31.79 -22.36
CA TYR A 374 -22.02 -32.08 -23.51
C TYR A 374 -21.77 -30.86 -24.40
N LEU A 375 -22.81 -30.05 -24.65
CA LEU A 375 -22.68 -28.81 -25.42
C LEU A 375 -21.87 -27.75 -24.65
N PHE A 376 -22.05 -27.67 -23.34
CA PHE A 376 -21.26 -26.80 -22.46
C PHE A 376 -19.77 -27.15 -22.52
N LEU A 377 -19.40 -28.42 -22.43
CA LEU A 377 -18.01 -28.89 -22.47
C LEU A 377 -17.26 -28.45 -23.73
N GLN A 378 -17.93 -28.34 -24.87
CA GLN A 378 -17.33 -27.81 -26.10
C GLN A 378 -16.88 -26.35 -25.93
N THR A 379 -17.72 -25.53 -25.29
CA THR A 379 -17.37 -24.14 -25.02
C THR A 379 -16.36 -24.02 -23.88
N TYR A 380 -16.43 -24.89 -22.90
CA TYR A 380 -15.45 -24.99 -21.83
C TYR A 380 -14.03 -25.28 -22.38
N ALA A 381 -13.92 -26.19 -23.36
CA ALA A 381 -12.67 -26.42 -24.08
C ALA A 381 -12.18 -25.17 -24.84
N ARG A 382 -13.09 -24.43 -25.48
CA ARG A 382 -12.76 -23.16 -26.16
C ARG A 382 -12.27 -22.10 -25.17
N ALA A 383 -12.87 -22.01 -23.99
CA ALA A 383 -12.44 -21.10 -22.93
C ALA A 383 -11.01 -21.40 -22.47
N HIS A 384 -10.66 -22.68 -22.32
CA HIS A 384 -9.28 -23.09 -22.02
C HIS A 384 -8.32 -22.85 -23.21
N GLY A 385 -8.76 -23.03 -24.45
CA GLY A 385 -8.02 -22.62 -25.64
C GLY A 385 -7.72 -21.13 -25.66
N LEU A 386 -8.70 -20.29 -25.26
CA LEU A 386 -8.51 -18.85 -25.08
C LEU A 386 -7.53 -18.56 -23.93
N GLY A 387 -7.53 -19.33 -22.86
CA GLY A 387 -6.54 -19.26 -21.79
C GLY A 387 -5.12 -19.53 -22.31
N ALA A 388 -4.95 -20.57 -23.13
CA ALA A 388 -3.67 -20.88 -23.77
C ALA A 388 -3.20 -19.73 -24.70
N PHE A 389 -4.11 -19.12 -25.45
CA PHE A 389 -3.81 -17.95 -26.29
C PHE A 389 -3.35 -16.73 -25.47
N LYS A 390 -3.96 -16.48 -24.30
CA LYS A 390 -3.65 -15.36 -23.43
C LYS A 390 -2.43 -15.58 -22.53
N ALA A 391 -1.96 -16.81 -22.40
CA ALA A 391 -0.81 -17.16 -21.57
C ALA A 391 0.45 -16.42 -22.01
N ARG A 392 1.25 -15.97 -21.05
CA ARG A 392 2.49 -15.22 -21.33
C ARG A 392 3.72 -16.12 -21.40
N THR A 393 3.63 -17.33 -20.87
CA THR A 393 4.73 -18.31 -20.87
C THR A 393 4.31 -19.60 -21.55
N MET A 394 5.29 -20.34 -22.10
CA MET A 394 5.03 -21.66 -22.69
C MET A 394 4.51 -22.67 -21.67
N GLU A 395 4.91 -22.54 -20.41
CA GLU A 395 4.44 -23.37 -19.30
C GLU A 395 2.94 -23.16 -19.04
N GLU A 396 2.51 -21.89 -18.95
CA GLU A 396 1.09 -21.54 -18.80
C GLU A 396 0.26 -21.97 -20.00
N SER A 397 0.75 -21.72 -21.22
CA SER A 397 0.07 -22.13 -22.46
C SER A 397 -0.10 -23.64 -22.53
N ARG A 398 0.93 -24.39 -22.17
CA ARG A 398 0.88 -25.85 -22.09
C ARG A 398 -0.13 -26.33 -21.06
N ALA A 399 -0.17 -25.74 -19.87
CA ALA A 399 -1.12 -26.13 -18.82
C ALA A 399 -2.59 -26.00 -19.30
N PHE A 400 -2.94 -24.93 -19.99
CA PHE A 400 -4.26 -24.77 -20.58
C PHE A 400 -4.53 -25.76 -21.73
N ALA A 401 -3.54 -26.01 -22.58
CA ALA A 401 -3.66 -26.97 -23.70
C ALA A 401 -3.88 -28.41 -23.21
N GLU A 402 -3.20 -28.82 -22.14
CA GLU A 402 -3.39 -30.14 -21.51
C GLU A 402 -4.82 -30.31 -20.98
N ILE A 403 -5.44 -29.25 -20.45
CA ILE A 403 -6.85 -29.28 -20.03
C ILE A 403 -7.77 -29.48 -21.25
N VAL A 404 -7.51 -28.79 -22.36
CA VAL A 404 -8.30 -28.97 -23.61
C VAL A 404 -8.24 -30.43 -24.08
N VAL A 405 -7.03 -31.05 -24.06
CA VAL A 405 -6.85 -32.47 -24.43
C VAL A 405 -7.62 -33.38 -23.46
N HIS A 406 -7.58 -33.07 -22.16
CA HIS A 406 -8.30 -33.82 -21.14
C HIS A 406 -9.81 -33.74 -21.33
N ILE A 407 -10.38 -32.55 -21.57
CA ILE A 407 -11.79 -32.35 -21.86
C ILE A 407 -12.22 -33.12 -23.10
N ALA A 408 -11.40 -33.13 -24.17
CA ALA A 408 -11.68 -33.88 -25.37
C ALA A 408 -11.71 -35.41 -25.12
N HIS A 409 -10.84 -35.90 -24.24
CA HIS A 409 -10.86 -37.30 -23.82
C HIS A 409 -12.10 -37.63 -22.98
N GLU A 410 -12.42 -36.80 -22.00
CA GLU A 410 -13.59 -36.97 -21.15
C GLU A 410 -14.90 -36.87 -21.93
N SER A 411 -14.97 -36.03 -22.96
CA SER A 411 -16.15 -35.96 -23.84
C SER A 411 -16.47 -37.29 -24.50
N ASN A 412 -15.46 -38.10 -24.82
CA ASN A 412 -15.69 -39.44 -25.35
C ASN A 412 -16.22 -40.42 -24.28
N LEU A 413 -15.70 -40.34 -23.06
CA LEU A 413 -16.23 -41.10 -21.92
C LEU A 413 -17.66 -40.70 -21.59
N HIS A 414 -17.96 -39.42 -21.70
CA HIS A 414 -19.29 -38.85 -21.52
C HIS A 414 -20.28 -39.41 -22.55
N ILE A 415 -19.88 -39.50 -23.81
CA ILE A 415 -20.68 -40.15 -24.88
C ILE A 415 -20.97 -41.60 -24.52
N GLU A 416 -19.96 -42.37 -24.09
CA GLU A 416 -20.16 -43.79 -23.71
C GLU A 416 -21.06 -43.93 -22.48
N TYR A 417 -20.93 -43.01 -21.52
CA TYR A 417 -21.83 -42.95 -20.37
C TYR A 417 -23.28 -42.64 -20.77
N CYS A 418 -23.50 -41.65 -21.66
CA CYS A 418 -24.82 -41.29 -22.19
C CYS A 418 -25.51 -42.47 -22.94
N LYS A 419 -24.75 -43.33 -23.61
CA LYS A 419 -25.30 -44.54 -24.25
C LYS A 419 -25.98 -45.47 -23.25
N LYS A 420 -25.52 -45.59 -22.03
CA LYS A 420 -26.17 -46.37 -20.96
C LYS A 420 -27.54 -45.83 -20.59
N TRP A 421 -27.77 -44.55 -20.83
CA TRP A 421 -29.04 -43.87 -20.62
C TRP A 421 -29.95 -43.85 -21.84
N GLY A 422 -29.51 -44.47 -22.95
CA GLY A 422 -30.25 -44.55 -24.20
C GLY A 422 -30.15 -43.30 -25.07
N ILE A 423 -29.14 -42.45 -24.81
CA ILE A 423 -28.88 -41.21 -25.58
C ILE A 423 -27.89 -41.55 -26.69
N THR A 424 -28.24 -41.29 -27.94
CA THR A 424 -27.36 -41.46 -29.08
C THR A 424 -26.45 -40.25 -29.27
N TYR A 425 -25.30 -40.48 -29.92
CA TYR A 425 -24.38 -39.35 -30.27
C TYR A 425 -25.09 -38.35 -31.19
N GLU A 426 -25.93 -38.80 -32.11
CA GLU A 426 -26.66 -37.94 -33.02
C GLU A 426 -27.70 -37.06 -32.28
N GLU A 427 -28.36 -37.58 -31.25
CA GLU A 427 -29.22 -36.80 -30.38
C GLU A 427 -28.45 -35.74 -29.60
N MET A 428 -27.27 -36.08 -29.10
CA MET A 428 -26.45 -35.12 -28.36
C MET A 428 -26.02 -33.92 -29.20
N ILE A 429 -25.47 -34.19 -30.41
CA ILE A 429 -24.95 -33.13 -31.29
C ILE A 429 -26.05 -32.27 -31.93
N ASN A 430 -27.28 -32.82 -32.11
CA ASN A 430 -28.41 -32.14 -32.69
C ASN A 430 -29.33 -31.48 -31.61
N THR A 431 -28.99 -31.64 -30.34
CA THR A 431 -29.75 -30.99 -29.26
C THR A 431 -29.59 -29.47 -29.34
N PRO A 432 -30.65 -28.68 -29.39
CA PRO A 432 -30.55 -27.23 -29.32
C PRO A 432 -29.97 -26.79 -27.97
N GLU A 433 -29.07 -25.80 -27.98
CA GLU A 433 -28.62 -25.17 -26.73
C GLU A 433 -29.81 -24.54 -26.02
N SER A 434 -29.97 -24.83 -24.74
CA SER A 434 -30.94 -24.12 -23.89
C SER A 434 -30.50 -22.69 -23.64
N MET A 435 -31.43 -21.80 -23.27
CA MET A 435 -31.11 -20.40 -22.97
C MET A 435 -30.14 -20.28 -21.78
N ALA A 436 -30.22 -21.16 -20.78
CA ALA A 436 -29.29 -21.20 -19.65
C ALA A 436 -27.88 -21.55 -20.10
N ASN A 437 -27.74 -22.55 -21.00
CA ASN A 437 -26.46 -22.94 -21.58
C ASN A 437 -25.86 -21.81 -22.44
N VAL A 438 -26.67 -21.20 -23.31
CA VAL A 438 -26.28 -20.02 -24.11
C VAL A 438 -25.80 -18.90 -23.20
N ALA A 439 -26.56 -18.55 -22.15
CA ALA A 439 -26.17 -17.48 -21.23
C ALA A 439 -24.83 -17.76 -20.55
N TYR A 440 -24.64 -18.99 -20.06
CA TYR A 440 -23.40 -19.35 -19.35
C TYR A 440 -22.20 -19.39 -20.30
N THR A 441 -22.32 -20.07 -21.41
CA THR A 441 -21.21 -20.22 -22.38
C THR A 441 -20.77 -18.89 -22.97
N ARG A 442 -21.73 -17.98 -23.27
CA ARG A 442 -21.41 -16.64 -23.80
C ARG A 442 -20.79 -15.76 -22.71
N TYR A 443 -21.27 -15.85 -21.47
CA TYR A 443 -20.66 -15.13 -20.35
C TYR A 443 -19.20 -15.51 -20.15
N VAL A 444 -18.87 -16.80 -20.09
CA VAL A 444 -17.51 -17.28 -19.92
C VAL A 444 -16.60 -16.76 -21.04
N LEU A 445 -17.06 -16.85 -22.30
CA LEU A 445 -16.27 -16.37 -23.44
C LEU A 445 -16.14 -14.86 -23.46
N ASP A 446 -17.18 -14.10 -23.12
CA ASP A 446 -17.12 -12.62 -23.04
C ASP A 446 -16.13 -12.17 -22.00
N ILE A 447 -16.20 -12.72 -20.77
CA ILE A 447 -15.23 -12.45 -19.73
C ILE A 447 -13.82 -12.85 -20.18
N GLY A 448 -13.67 -14.01 -20.83
CA GLY A 448 -12.39 -14.46 -21.34
C GLY A 448 -11.83 -13.55 -22.43
N MET A 449 -12.65 -13.01 -23.31
CA MET A 449 -12.21 -12.12 -24.39
C MET A 449 -11.81 -10.74 -23.88
N THR A 450 -12.59 -10.17 -22.98
CA THR A 450 -12.45 -8.80 -22.46
C THR A 450 -11.48 -8.70 -21.28
N GLY A 451 -11.40 -9.74 -20.43
CA GLY A 451 -10.54 -9.81 -19.24
C GLY A 451 -9.18 -10.48 -19.48
N GLY A 452 -8.43 -10.66 -18.40
CA GLY A 452 -7.19 -11.43 -18.34
C GLY A 452 -7.41 -12.91 -17.96
N LEU A 453 -6.29 -13.57 -17.61
CA LEU A 453 -6.34 -15.00 -17.18
C LEU A 453 -7.04 -15.17 -15.84
N LEU A 454 -6.95 -14.21 -14.94
CA LEU A 454 -7.60 -14.29 -13.64
C LEU A 454 -9.12 -14.19 -13.78
N GLU A 455 -9.64 -13.27 -14.59
CA GLU A 455 -11.08 -13.16 -14.86
C GLU A 455 -11.63 -14.40 -15.55
N LEU A 456 -10.94 -14.87 -16.58
CA LEU A 456 -11.33 -16.11 -17.27
C LEU A 456 -11.36 -17.29 -16.28
N GLY A 457 -10.29 -17.41 -15.46
CA GLY A 457 -10.21 -18.43 -14.42
C GLY A 457 -11.39 -18.37 -13.44
N LEU A 458 -11.80 -17.16 -13.02
CA LEU A 458 -12.93 -16.97 -12.10
C LEU A 458 -14.29 -17.25 -12.76
N ALA A 459 -14.42 -17.00 -14.05
CA ALA A 459 -15.66 -17.32 -14.78
C ALA A 459 -15.87 -18.84 -14.96
N ILE A 460 -14.80 -19.62 -15.00
CA ILE A 460 -14.86 -21.09 -15.12
C ILE A 460 -14.77 -21.82 -13.77
N ALA A 461 -14.27 -21.16 -12.72
CA ALA A 461 -14.01 -21.76 -11.41
C ALA A 461 -15.24 -22.36 -10.72
N PRO A 462 -16.44 -21.76 -10.76
CA PRO A 462 -17.61 -22.35 -10.13
C PRO A 462 -17.96 -23.74 -10.66
N CYS A 463 -17.83 -23.99 -11.96
CA CYS A 463 -17.98 -25.33 -12.54
C CYS A 463 -16.99 -26.32 -11.90
N LEU A 464 -15.69 -26.03 -11.96
CA LEU A 464 -14.64 -26.92 -11.48
C LEU A 464 -14.75 -27.17 -9.96
N ILE A 465 -14.80 -26.09 -9.16
CA ILE A 465 -14.78 -26.18 -7.70
C ILE A 465 -16.10 -26.75 -7.16
N GLY A 466 -17.22 -26.33 -7.74
CA GLY A 466 -18.55 -26.73 -7.28
C GLY A 466 -18.84 -28.21 -7.49
N TYR A 467 -18.56 -28.72 -8.67
CA TYR A 467 -18.73 -30.16 -8.96
C TYR A 467 -17.80 -31.02 -8.09
N GLY A 468 -16.55 -30.57 -7.85
CA GLY A 468 -15.64 -31.25 -6.93
C GLY A 468 -16.16 -31.30 -5.49
N GLN A 469 -16.70 -30.18 -4.99
CA GLN A 469 -17.31 -30.13 -3.65
C GLN A 469 -18.59 -30.95 -3.55
N ILE A 470 -19.44 -30.92 -4.58
CA ILE A 470 -20.66 -31.74 -4.65
C ILE A 470 -20.28 -33.21 -4.64
N GLY A 471 -19.39 -33.65 -5.52
CA GLY A 471 -18.93 -35.03 -5.61
C GLY A 471 -18.37 -35.55 -4.28
N ASN A 472 -17.45 -34.81 -3.67
CA ASN A 472 -16.88 -35.15 -2.37
C ASN A 472 -17.93 -35.21 -1.25
N ARG A 473 -18.82 -34.24 -1.20
CA ARG A 473 -19.88 -34.21 -0.19
C ARG A 473 -20.82 -35.40 -0.34
N LEU A 474 -21.36 -35.64 -1.55
CA LEU A 474 -22.33 -36.70 -1.79
C LEU A 474 -21.71 -38.09 -1.60
N TYR A 475 -20.46 -38.29 -1.99
CA TYR A 475 -19.78 -39.58 -1.80
C TYR A 475 -19.61 -39.92 -0.31
N ASN A 476 -19.29 -38.92 0.51
CA ASN A 476 -19.01 -39.12 1.94
C ASN A 476 -20.26 -38.98 2.83
N ASP A 477 -21.38 -38.43 2.32
CA ASP A 477 -22.61 -38.28 3.10
C ASP A 477 -23.23 -39.67 3.38
N PRO A 478 -23.50 -40.03 4.65
CA PRO A 478 -24.13 -41.29 5.01
C PRO A 478 -25.58 -41.40 4.52
N ASN A 479 -26.23 -40.28 4.21
CA ASN A 479 -27.61 -40.27 3.70
C ASN A 479 -27.69 -40.42 2.17
N THR A 480 -26.59 -40.33 1.45
CA THR A 480 -26.57 -40.57 0.02
C THR A 480 -26.84 -42.04 -0.28
N VAL A 481 -27.78 -42.31 -1.16
CA VAL A 481 -28.03 -43.66 -1.66
C VAL A 481 -26.85 -44.10 -2.55
N LYS A 482 -26.28 -45.25 -2.26
CA LYS A 482 -25.03 -45.71 -2.90
C LYS A 482 -25.23 -47.01 -3.71
N GLY A 483 -24.33 -47.26 -4.66
CA GLY A 483 -24.34 -48.49 -5.47
C GLY A 483 -25.52 -48.57 -6.41
N ASP A 484 -25.93 -49.80 -6.73
CA ASP A 484 -26.97 -50.10 -7.72
C ASP A 484 -28.37 -49.53 -7.37
N ALA A 485 -28.57 -49.15 -6.10
CA ALA A 485 -29.81 -48.52 -5.65
C ALA A 485 -29.92 -47.06 -6.12
N ASN A 486 -28.84 -46.44 -6.54
CA ASN A 486 -28.81 -45.07 -7.04
C ASN A 486 -28.35 -45.07 -8.53
N PRO A 487 -29.21 -44.79 -9.49
CA PRO A 487 -28.84 -44.77 -10.89
C PRO A 487 -27.75 -43.71 -11.22
N TYR A 488 -27.58 -42.72 -10.36
CA TYR A 488 -26.63 -41.60 -10.52
C TYR A 488 -25.32 -41.83 -9.76
N TRP A 489 -25.13 -42.99 -9.10
CA TRP A 489 -23.96 -43.26 -8.27
C TRP A 489 -22.63 -43.14 -9.04
N GLU A 490 -22.59 -43.53 -10.31
CA GLU A 490 -21.41 -43.39 -11.18
C GLU A 490 -21.04 -41.89 -11.36
N TRP A 491 -22.05 -41.04 -11.56
CA TRP A 491 -21.83 -39.58 -11.66
C TRP A 491 -21.17 -39.04 -10.39
N ILE A 492 -21.66 -39.43 -9.20
CA ILE A 492 -21.08 -39.01 -7.90
C ILE A 492 -19.63 -39.46 -7.79
N LYS A 493 -19.34 -40.71 -8.16
CA LYS A 493 -17.98 -41.28 -8.14
C LYS A 493 -17.03 -40.51 -9.04
N ASN A 494 -17.45 -40.15 -10.24
CA ASN A 494 -16.60 -39.45 -11.21
C ASN A 494 -16.11 -38.10 -10.65
N TYR A 495 -16.97 -37.34 -9.98
CA TYR A 495 -16.57 -36.05 -9.38
C TYR A 495 -15.88 -36.19 -8.02
N HIS A 496 -15.92 -37.33 -7.39
CA HIS A 496 -15.13 -37.66 -6.20
C HIS A 496 -13.77 -38.28 -6.55
N ASP A 497 -13.60 -38.80 -7.76
CA ASP A 497 -12.34 -39.45 -8.17
C ASP A 497 -11.12 -38.55 -8.00
N SER A 498 -9.99 -39.18 -7.64
CA SER A 498 -8.74 -38.47 -7.37
C SER A 498 -8.28 -37.59 -8.53
N ASN A 499 -8.47 -38.06 -9.79
CA ASN A 499 -8.07 -37.27 -10.96
C ASN A 499 -8.85 -35.97 -11.07
N TYR A 500 -10.18 -36.00 -10.76
CA TYR A 500 -10.98 -34.79 -10.75
C TYR A 500 -10.59 -33.85 -9.61
N GLN A 501 -10.38 -34.39 -8.40
CA GLN A 501 -9.95 -33.59 -7.25
C GLN A 501 -8.58 -32.96 -7.49
N ASP A 502 -7.63 -33.68 -8.09
CA ASP A 502 -6.34 -33.12 -8.49
C ASP A 502 -6.50 -31.97 -9.51
N ALA A 503 -7.48 -32.07 -10.42
CA ALA A 503 -7.78 -30.98 -11.35
C ALA A 503 -8.34 -29.75 -10.62
N VAL A 504 -9.22 -29.94 -9.62
CA VAL A 504 -9.74 -28.87 -8.75
C VAL A 504 -8.59 -28.17 -8.02
N ASP A 505 -7.70 -28.95 -7.39
CA ASP A 505 -6.57 -28.39 -6.63
C ASP A 505 -5.61 -27.59 -7.54
N ARG A 506 -5.33 -28.09 -8.75
CA ARG A 506 -4.52 -27.35 -9.74
C ARG A 506 -5.23 -26.06 -10.19
N GLY A 507 -6.54 -26.10 -10.39
CA GLY A 507 -7.32 -24.94 -10.76
C GLY A 507 -7.28 -23.85 -9.67
N ILE A 508 -7.50 -24.23 -8.42
CA ILE A 508 -7.40 -23.35 -7.26
C ILE A 508 -5.99 -22.76 -7.15
N ALA A 509 -4.95 -23.61 -7.19
CA ALA A 509 -3.56 -23.14 -7.10
C ALA A 509 -3.20 -22.14 -8.21
N ASN A 510 -3.75 -22.32 -9.42
CA ASN A 510 -3.54 -21.39 -10.52
C ASN A 510 -4.21 -20.02 -10.25
N LEU A 511 -5.44 -20.01 -9.75
CA LEU A 511 -6.15 -18.77 -9.35
C LEU A 511 -5.39 -18.01 -8.26
N GLU A 512 -4.94 -18.73 -7.22
CA GLU A 512 -4.17 -18.13 -6.12
C GLU A 512 -2.84 -17.54 -6.62
N ARG A 513 -2.14 -18.25 -7.52
CA ARG A 513 -0.89 -17.76 -8.12
C ARG A 513 -1.13 -16.49 -8.93
N GLN A 514 -2.18 -16.46 -9.77
CA GLN A 514 -2.51 -15.28 -10.57
C GLN A 514 -2.91 -14.09 -9.70
N CYS A 515 -3.75 -14.30 -8.69
CA CYS A 515 -4.13 -13.28 -7.72
C CYS A 515 -2.93 -12.73 -6.95
N ASN A 516 -2.02 -13.61 -6.51
CA ASN A 516 -0.81 -13.17 -5.81
C ASN A 516 0.14 -12.36 -6.72
N THR A 517 0.13 -12.62 -8.02
CA THR A 517 0.91 -11.86 -9.02
C THR A 517 0.27 -10.52 -9.33
N GLU A 518 -1.05 -10.47 -9.53
CA GLU A 518 -1.80 -9.24 -9.84
C GLU A 518 -1.90 -8.30 -8.64
N GLN A 519 -2.03 -8.84 -7.42
CA GLN A 519 -2.24 -8.10 -6.17
C GLN A 519 -3.41 -7.10 -6.29
N PRO A 520 -4.63 -7.58 -6.50
CA PRO A 520 -5.76 -6.72 -6.79
C PRO A 520 -6.04 -5.71 -5.67
N SER A 521 -6.37 -4.47 -6.04
CA SER A 521 -6.91 -3.49 -5.10
C SER A 521 -8.29 -3.93 -4.57
N THR A 522 -8.78 -3.28 -3.52
CA THR A 522 -10.13 -3.56 -2.98
C THR A 522 -11.23 -3.40 -4.04
N HIS A 523 -11.13 -2.37 -4.89
CA HIS A 523 -12.06 -2.16 -6.00
C HIS A 523 -11.97 -3.30 -7.02
N ARG A 524 -10.75 -3.67 -7.41
CA ARG A 524 -10.51 -4.77 -8.35
C ARG A 524 -11.02 -6.11 -7.81
N LEU A 525 -10.82 -6.35 -6.52
CA LEU A 525 -11.32 -7.56 -5.85
C LEU A 525 -12.85 -7.66 -5.92
N LYS A 526 -13.57 -6.54 -5.78
CA LYS A 526 -15.05 -6.52 -5.95
C LYS A 526 -15.48 -6.83 -7.38
N GLN A 527 -14.73 -6.42 -8.39
CA GLN A 527 -14.98 -6.82 -9.78
C GLN A 527 -14.79 -8.33 -9.97
N LEU A 528 -13.70 -8.90 -9.44
CA LEU A 528 -13.41 -10.33 -9.48
C LEU A 528 -14.48 -11.15 -8.73
N GLU A 529 -14.94 -10.69 -7.56
CA GLU A 529 -16.07 -11.26 -6.82
C GLU A 529 -17.36 -11.29 -7.67
N SER A 530 -17.66 -10.19 -8.38
CA SER A 530 -18.83 -10.10 -9.25
C SER A 530 -18.80 -11.14 -10.38
N ILE A 531 -17.62 -11.38 -10.97
CA ILE A 531 -17.44 -12.40 -12.02
C ILE A 531 -17.74 -13.80 -11.46
N PHE A 532 -17.12 -14.16 -10.34
CA PHE A 532 -17.33 -15.46 -9.70
C PHE A 532 -18.80 -15.65 -9.26
N ARG A 533 -19.41 -14.63 -8.66
CA ARG A 533 -20.82 -14.64 -8.25
C ARG A 533 -21.77 -14.85 -9.44
N THR A 534 -21.53 -14.15 -10.55
CA THR A 534 -22.35 -14.29 -11.76
C THR A 534 -22.23 -15.70 -12.33
N ALA A 535 -21.01 -16.24 -12.44
CA ALA A 535 -20.79 -17.61 -12.90
C ALA A 535 -21.47 -18.64 -11.96
N THR A 536 -21.42 -18.44 -10.63
CA THR A 536 -22.13 -19.29 -9.66
C THR A 536 -23.65 -19.27 -9.88
N ARG A 537 -24.23 -18.10 -10.18
CA ARG A 537 -25.67 -17.98 -10.50
C ARG A 537 -26.03 -18.64 -11.82
N LEU A 538 -25.13 -18.65 -12.78
CA LEU A 538 -25.32 -19.34 -14.04
C LEU A 538 -25.31 -20.87 -13.84
N GLU A 539 -24.52 -21.38 -12.89
CA GLU A 539 -24.60 -22.80 -12.47
C GLU A 539 -25.97 -23.14 -11.85
N ILE A 540 -26.49 -22.25 -10.99
CA ILE A 540 -27.86 -22.43 -10.44
C ILE A 540 -28.88 -22.52 -11.58
N SER A 541 -28.81 -21.60 -12.54
CA SER A 541 -29.70 -21.58 -13.70
C SER A 541 -29.54 -22.82 -14.57
N PHE A 542 -28.35 -23.41 -14.63
CA PHE A 542 -28.09 -24.66 -15.34
C PHE A 542 -28.78 -25.84 -14.65
N TRP A 543 -28.78 -25.89 -13.31
CA TRP A 543 -29.57 -26.88 -12.56
C TRP A 543 -31.09 -26.69 -12.73
N ASP A 544 -31.57 -25.44 -12.68
CA ASP A 544 -32.98 -25.11 -12.90
C ASP A 544 -33.45 -25.57 -14.29
N MET A 545 -32.67 -25.28 -15.33
CA MET A 545 -32.90 -25.70 -16.70
C MET A 545 -32.99 -27.23 -16.79
N ALA A 546 -32.05 -27.93 -16.16
CA ALA A 546 -32.03 -29.39 -16.17
C ALA A 546 -33.25 -29.98 -15.43
N GLN A 547 -33.60 -29.41 -14.27
CA GLN A 547 -34.70 -29.90 -13.45
C GLN A 547 -36.07 -29.70 -14.12
N HIS A 548 -36.27 -28.56 -14.80
CA HIS A 548 -37.52 -28.18 -15.41
C HIS A 548 -37.58 -28.45 -16.92
N GLN A 549 -36.49 -28.94 -17.52
CA GLN A 549 -36.36 -29.25 -18.96
C GLN A 549 -36.65 -28.03 -19.85
N LEU A 550 -36.11 -26.86 -19.48
CA LEU A 550 -36.29 -25.57 -20.13
C LEU A 550 -35.29 -25.32 -21.28
#